data_186dc05de937512e55cb28b62e9fb92b
#
_entry.id   186dc05de937512e55cb28b62e9fb92b
#
_cell.length_a   1.000
_cell.length_b   1.000
_cell.length_c   1.000
_cell.angle_alpha   90.00
_cell.angle_beta   90.00
_cell.angle_gamma   90.00
#
_symmetry.space_group_name_H-M   'P 1'
#
loop_
_entity.id
_entity.type
_entity.pdbx_description
1 polymer ?
#
loop_
_entity_poly.entity_id
_entity_poly.type
_entity_poly.pdbx_seq_one_letter_code
_entity_poly.pdbx_strand_id
1 'polypeptide(L)'
;MGNTKYTKEQIRERIQQKKILFDGAFGTYYGGKYDTRQLPELANLEAPERVKEIHREYLEAGAQILRTNTFAANSFCMDIPREQIGETLRSGLRLAREAVAEWREATGETKEIYIAADIGQIPGEAMAQKDALSREYEEICNIFLEEGADFFVFETFSEMEELLPAIKMIGEQAFITVQFSVNQFGYSNAGLSARKLLQRAGEAKEIDAVGFNCGVGPSHMHRILQILEKPEGKLLTALPNAGYPQMVTGRMLFTGDNKDYFVDRMQQMTALGVDMAGGCCGTTPEYIAELAGKLDLTQYPQAKKDTEPEKQQAPKEDRSFYHTKEAEGRNRKLIAVELAPPMGIDDEKLMDAAHLLQKSGVDVLTFPDSPSGRTRADSILMAEKVARETGMCVMPHILSLIHI
;
A
#
# COMPACT_ATOMS: atom_id res chain seq x y z
N MET A 1 -17.68 -24.97 20.95
CA MET A 1 -18.52 -24.85 19.74
C MET A 1 -17.58 -24.88 18.56
N GLY A 2 -17.81 -25.78 17.58
CA GLY A 2 -16.87 -25.97 16.48
C GLY A 2 -16.74 -24.71 15.63
N ASN A 3 -15.52 -24.43 15.23
CA ASN A 3 -15.20 -23.34 14.32
C ASN A 3 -15.94 -23.59 13.00
N THR A 4 -16.86 -22.71 12.62
CA THR A 4 -17.59 -22.86 11.35
C THR A 4 -16.59 -22.64 10.22
N LYS A 5 -16.20 -23.69 9.55
CA LYS A 5 -15.35 -23.62 8.37
C LYS A 5 -16.23 -23.19 7.19
N TYR A 6 -15.85 -22.10 6.53
CA TYR A 6 -16.53 -21.61 5.32
C TYR A 6 -15.87 -22.20 4.07
N THR A 7 -16.68 -22.48 3.06
CA THR A 7 -16.11 -22.81 1.76
C THR A 7 -15.70 -21.50 1.03
N LYS A 8 -14.79 -21.63 0.10
CA LYS A 8 -14.35 -20.56 -0.78
C LYS A 8 -15.54 -19.84 -1.46
N GLU A 9 -16.51 -20.61 -1.94
CA GLU A 9 -17.72 -20.11 -2.60
C GLU A 9 -18.60 -19.34 -1.63
N GLN A 10 -18.81 -19.83 -0.41
CA GLN A 10 -19.59 -19.14 0.62
C GLN A 10 -19.00 -17.79 0.97
N ILE A 11 -17.68 -17.72 1.13
CA ILE A 11 -16.98 -16.45 1.40
C ILE A 11 -17.17 -15.49 0.21
N ARG A 12 -16.97 -15.97 -1.02
CA ARG A 12 -17.12 -15.18 -2.24
C ARG A 12 -18.54 -14.64 -2.40
N GLU A 13 -19.55 -15.51 -2.29
CA GLU A 13 -20.96 -15.12 -2.39
C GLU A 13 -21.34 -14.08 -1.36
N ARG A 14 -20.85 -14.25 -0.14
CA ARG A 14 -21.13 -13.30 0.94
C ARG A 14 -20.57 -11.91 0.66
N ILE A 15 -19.30 -11.84 0.21
CA ILE A 15 -18.65 -10.57 -0.13
C ILE A 15 -19.31 -9.92 -1.36
N GLN A 16 -19.80 -10.71 -2.31
CA GLN A 16 -20.57 -10.19 -3.45
C GLN A 16 -21.92 -9.60 -3.05
N GLN A 17 -22.56 -10.13 -2.02
CA GLN A 17 -23.83 -9.61 -1.52
C GLN A 17 -23.68 -8.34 -0.69
N LYS A 18 -22.59 -8.26 0.08
CA LYS A 18 -22.34 -7.15 1.00
C LYS A 18 -20.85 -6.95 1.14
N LYS A 19 -20.40 -5.70 0.95
CA LYS A 19 -19.00 -5.33 1.25
C LYS A 19 -18.68 -5.63 2.70
N ILE A 20 -17.45 -6.05 2.99
CA ILE A 20 -17.03 -6.37 4.33
C ILE A 20 -15.73 -5.64 4.71
N LEU A 21 -15.52 -5.49 6.00
CA LEU A 21 -14.40 -4.75 6.53
C LEU A 21 -13.33 -5.69 7.08
N PHE A 22 -12.10 -5.47 6.63
CA PHE A 22 -10.91 -5.93 7.33
C PHE A 22 -10.71 -5.13 8.62
N ASP A 23 -9.89 -5.66 9.48
CA ASP A 23 -9.28 -4.94 10.59
C ASP A 23 -8.31 -3.83 10.12
N GLY A 24 -7.67 -3.19 11.07
CA GLY A 24 -6.60 -2.21 10.85
C GLY A 24 -5.20 -2.79 11.07
N ALA A 25 -4.27 -1.92 11.42
CA ALA A 25 -2.88 -2.29 11.67
C ALA A 25 -2.73 -3.14 12.94
N PHE A 26 -2.15 -4.33 12.83
CA PHE A 26 -1.76 -5.07 14.03
C PHE A 26 -0.42 -4.54 14.58
N GLY A 27 0.65 -4.60 13.81
CA GLY A 27 2.01 -4.33 14.30
C GLY A 27 2.23 -2.90 14.80
N THR A 28 1.83 -1.88 14.06
CA THR A 28 1.98 -0.48 14.51
C THR A 28 1.07 -0.16 15.69
N TYR A 29 -0.11 -0.76 15.78
CA TYR A 29 -1.01 -0.59 16.90
C TYR A 29 -0.48 -1.28 18.15
N TYR A 30 -0.01 -2.53 18.04
CA TYR A 30 0.64 -3.27 19.13
C TYR A 30 1.84 -2.50 19.69
N GLY A 31 2.75 -2.06 18.81
CA GLY A 31 3.94 -1.31 19.21
C GLY A 31 3.60 0.01 19.93
N GLY A 32 2.58 0.71 19.47
CA GLY A 32 2.11 1.95 20.10
C GLY A 32 1.40 1.72 21.43
N LYS A 33 0.50 0.73 21.50
CA LYS A 33 -0.30 0.42 22.68
C LYS A 33 0.53 -0.09 23.85
N TYR A 34 1.50 -0.96 23.58
CA TYR A 34 2.32 -1.59 24.63
C TYR A 34 3.73 -1.01 24.76
N ASP A 35 4.02 0.08 24.07
CA ASP A 35 5.32 0.77 24.06
C ASP A 35 6.50 -0.18 23.81
N THR A 36 6.38 -1.06 22.85
CA THR A 36 7.39 -2.07 22.52
C THR A 36 7.95 -1.92 21.10
N ARG A 37 9.19 -2.41 20.90
CA ARG A 37 9.85 -2.52 19.58
C ARG A 37 10.03 -3.97 19.16
N GLN A 38 9.59 -4.91 19.96
CA GLN A 38 9.64 -6.34 19.61
C GLN A 38 8.71 -6.62 18.43
N LEU A 39 9.04 -7.65 17.67
CA LEU A 39 8.15 -8.17 16.63
C LEU A 39 6.83 -8.60 17.28
N PRO A 40 5.69 -8.09 16.80
CA PRO A 40 4.39 -8.43 17.38
C PRO A 40 4.10 -9.92 17.38
N GLU A 41 4.63 -10.65 16.39
CA GLU A 41 4.45 -12.10 16.24
C GLU A 41 4.97 -12.90 17.43
N LEU A 42 6.03 -12.43 18.09
CA LEU A 42 6.54 -13.06 19.31
C LEU A 42 5.50 -13.07 20.43
N ALA A 43 4.61 -12.07 20.45
CA ALA A 43 3.55 -12.00 21.45
C ALA A 43 2.54 -13.16 21.35
N ASN A 44 2.47 -13.86 20.20
CA ASN A 44 1.64 -15.05 20.09
C ASN A 44 2.02 -16.14 21.11
N LEU A 45 3.29 -16.17 21.51
CA LEU A 45 3.81 -17.09 22.51
C LEU A 45 4.07 -16.44 23.87
N GLU A 46 4.57 -15.20 23.88
CA GLU A 46 5.04 -14.52 25.09
C GLU A 46 3.94 -13.72 25.81
N ALA A 47 2.95 -13.20 25.06
CA ALA A 47 1.88 -12.34 25.59
C ALA A 47 0.54 -12.56 24.88
N PRO A 48 -0.01 -13.80 24.85
CA PRO A 48 -1.18 -14.16 24.06
C PRO A 48 -2.42 -13.31 24.38
N GLU A 49 -2.60 -12.88 25.63
CA GLU A 49 -3.73 -12.05 26.01
C GLU A 49 -3.72 -10.67 25.37
N ARG A 50 -2.52 -10.10 25.09
CA ARG A 50 -2.39 -8.84 24.37
C ARG A 50 -2.81 -8.98 22.89
N VAL A 51 -2.52 -10.13 22.30
CA VAL A 51 -2.93 -10.45 20.93
C VAL A 51 -4.45 -10.57 20.84
N LYS A 52 -5.07 -11.31 21.76
CA LYS A 52 -6.54 -11.45 21.84
C LYS A 52 -7.22 -10.12 22.13
N GLU A 53 -6.64 -9.27 22.97
CA GLU A 53 -7.16 -7.94 23.26
C GLU A 53 -7.25 -7.09 21.99
N ILE A 54 -6.20 -7.05 21.14
CA ILE A 54 -6.22 -6.30 19.88
C ILE A 54 -7.26 -6.86 18.91
N HIS A 55 -7.35 -8.17 18.75
CA HIS A 55 -8.39 -8.78 17.92
C HIS A 55 -9.79 -8.42 18.39
N ARG A 56 -10.04 -8.43 19.71
CA ARG A 56 -11.33 -8.05 20.29
C ARG A 56 -11.66 -6.59 20.03
N GLU A 57 -10.71 -5.68 20.18
CA GLU A 57 -10.91 -4.27 19.87
C GLU A 57 -11.30 -4.02 18.40
N TYR A 58 -10.71 -4.77 17.46
CA TYR A 58 -11.12 -4.71 16.07
C TYR A 58 -12.50 -5.31 15.80
N LEU A 59 -12.88 -6.37 16.51
CA LEU A 59 -14.24 -6.92 16.46
C LEU A 59 -15.27 -5.92 16.98
N GLU A 60 -15.01 -5.28 18.11
CA GLU A 60 -15.84 -4.20 18.67
C GLU A 60 -15.94 -3.00 17.75
N ALA A 61 -14.89 -2.68 17.01
CA ALA A 61 -14.87 -1.67 15.97
C ALA A 61 -15.65 -2.04 14.71
N GLY A 62 -16.11 -3.29 14.57
CA GLY A 62 -16.94 -3.75 13.45
C GLY A 62 -16.17 -4.45 12.33
N ALA A 63 -14.92 -4.82 12.52
CA ALA A 63 -14.19 -5.66 11.57
C ALA A 63 -14.90 -7.03 11.41
N GLN A 64 -14.93 -7.51 10.18
CA GLN A 64 -15.51 -8.83 9.82
C GLN A 64 -14.43 -9.79 9.30
N ILE A 65 -13.28 -9.29 8.90
CA ILE A 65 -12.09 -10.08 8.57
C ILE A 65 -11.00 -9.67 9.55
N LEU A 66 -10.52 -10.61 10.34
CA LEU A 66 -9.35 -10.46 11.21
C LEU A 66 -8.13 -11.11 10.54
N ARG A 67 -7.05 -10.38 10.39
CA ARG A 67 -5.75 -10.94 10.01
C ARG A 67 -5.06 -11.51 11.24
N THR A 68 -4.52 -12.71 11.13
CA THR A 68 -3.71 -13.29 12.22
C THR A 68 -2.46 -12.44 12.47
N ASN A 69 -1.94 -12.47 13.68
CA ASN A 69 -0.67 -11.79 14.02
C ASN A 69 0.53 -12.63 13.55
N THR A 70 0.70 -12.73 12.21
CA THR A 70 1.70 -13.63 11.61
C THR A 70 2.38 -13.06 10.37
N PHE A 71 2.20 -11.77 10.08
CA PHE A 71 2.76 -11.07 8.93
C PHE A 71 4.26 -11.32 8.72
N ALA A 72 5.06 -11.19 9.79
CA ALA A 72 6.50 -11.38 9.76
C ALA A 72 6.96 -12.70 10.37
N ALA A 73 6.06 -13.69 10.53
CA ALA A 73 6.38 -15.01 11.10
C ALA A 73 7.10 -15.90 10.06
N ASN A 74 8.33 -15.56 9.75
CA ASN A 74 9.18 -16.24 8.77
C ASN A 74 10.64 -16.28 9.23
N SER A 75 11.46 -17.10 8.57
CA SER A 75 12.85 -17.34 8.96
C SER A 75 13.79 -16.13 8.75
N PHE A 76 13.39 -15.16 7.97
CA PHE A 76 14.18 -13.95 7.75
C PHE A 76 13.92 -12.89 8.84
N CYS A 77 12.67 -12.71 9.23
CA CYS A 77 12.29 -11.69 10.20
C CYS A 77 12.45 -12.14 11.64
N MET A 78 12.31 -13.44 11.90
CA MET A 78 12.39 -14.01 13.26
C MET A 78 13.71 -14.77 13.44
N ASP A 79 14.56 -14.27 14.30
CA ASP A 79 15.83 -14.95 14.69
C ASP A 79 15.56 -15.99 15.80
N ILE A 80 14.70 -16.97 15.46
CA ILE A 80 14.31 -18.09 16.33
C ILE A 80 14.31 -19.40 15.54
N PRO A 81 14.35 -20.56 16.21
CA PRO A 81 14.28 -21.86 15.56
C PRO A 81 13.00 -22.03 14.69
N ARG A 82 13.12 -22.68 13.55
CA ARG A 82 11.99 -22.93 12.62
C ARG A 82 10.77 -23.58 13.30
N GLU A 83 11.01 -24.47 14.26
CA GLU A 83 9.95 -25.10 15.05
C GLU A 83 9.12 -24.06 15.82
N GLN A 84 9.78 -23.06 16.40
CA GLN A 84 9.12 -21.97 17.10
C GLN A 84 8.39 -21.02 16.13
N ILE A 85 8.89 -20.83 14.92
CA ILE A 85 8.17 -20.09 13.87
C ILE A 85 6.86 -20.83 13.56
N GLY A 86 6.91 -22.14 13.37
CA GLY A 86 5.71 -22.95 13.16
C GLY A 86 4.69 -22.83 14.31
N GLU A 87 5.17 -22.85 15.56
CA GLU A 87 4.28 -22.66 16.72
C GLU A 87 3.72 -21.23 16.80
N THR A 88 4.49 -20.23 16.40
CA THR A 88 4.03 -18.83 16.31
C THR A 88 2.88 -18.69 15.29
N LEU A 89 2.99 -19.33 14.13
CA LEU A 89 1.95 -19.37 13.12
C LEU A 89 0.66 -20.04 13.64
N ARG A 90 0.79 -21.24 14.20
CA ARG A 90 -0.36 -21.97 14.79
C ARG A 90 -1.02 -21.17 15.90
N SER A 91 -0.21 -20.58 16.79
CA SER A 91 -0.70 -19.77 17.90
C SER A 91 -1.43 -18.51 17.40
N GLY A 92 -0.91 -17.82 16.37
CA GLY A 92 -1.58 -16.66 15.79
C GLY A 92 -2.99 -16.98 15.29
N LEU A 93 -3.16 -18.08 14.57
CA LEU A 93 -4.49 -18.52 14.11
C LEU A 93 -5.41 -18.92 15.26
N ARG A 94 -4.88 -19.65 16.25
CA ARG A 94 -5.62 -20.07 17.45
C ARG A 94 -6.11 -18.87 18.24
N LEU A 95 -5.24 -17.89 18.52
CA LEU A 95 -5.59 -16.70 19.30
C LEU A 95 -6.66 -15.83 18.62
N ALA A 96 -6.61 -15.69 17.30
CA ALA A 96 -7.67 -15.01 16.57
C ALA A 96 -9.03 -15.75 16.72
N ARG A 97 -9.03 -17.09 16.66
CA ARG A 97 -10.24 -17.91 16.88
C ARG A 97 -10.77 -17.79 18.31
N GLU A 98 -9.88 -17.82 19.29
CA GLU A 98 -10.24 -17.65 20.71
C GLU A 98 -10.85 -16.26 20.93
N ALA A 99 -10.25 -15.21 20.41
CA ALA A 99 -10.78 -13.85 20.51
C ALA A 99 -12.19 -13.71 19.91
N VAL A 100 -12.47 -14.33 18.77
CA VAL A 100 -13.81 -14.37 18.16
C VAL A 100 -14.78 -15.14 19.05
N ALA A 101 -14.39 -16.29 19.60
CA ALA A 101 -15.23 -17.11 20.46
C ALA A 101 -15.59 -16.38 21.77
N GLU A 102 -14.60 -15.80 22.44
CA GLU A 102 -14.77 -15.02 23.67
C GLU A 102 -15.66 -13.78 23.43
N TRP A 103 -15.43 -13.07 22.32
CA TRP A 103 -16.24 -11.91 21.94
C TRP A 103 -17.70 -12.27 21.70
N ARG A 104 -17.97 -13.39 20.99
CA ARG A 104 -19.34 -13.89 20.77
C ARG A 104 -20.01 -14.31 22.06
N GLU A 105 -19.29 -14.96 22.96
CA GLU A 105 -19.83 -15.33 24.27
C GLU A 105 -20.20 -14.11 25.12
N ALA A 106 -19.35 -13.07 25.09
CA ALA A 106 -19.55 -11.86 25.87
C ALA A 106 -20.69 -10.96 25.32
N THR A 107 -20.86 -10.92 23.99
CA THR A 107 -21.79 -9.96 23.33
C THR A 107 -23.08 -10.60 22.83
N GLY A 108 -23.13 -11.91 22.67
CA GLY A 108 -24.21 -12.62 21.99
C GLY A 108 -24.26 -12.39 20.47
N GLU A 109 -23.24 -11.78 19.88
CA GLU A 109 -23.19 -11.47 18.44
C GLU A 109 -23.04 -12.74 17.60
N THR A 110 -23.82 -12.77 16.50
CA THR A 110 -23.86 -13.90 15.58
C THR A 110 -23.31 -13.56 14.18
N LYS A 111 -22.75 -12.35 14.01
CA LYS A 111 -22.17 -11.92 12.74
C LYS A 111 -21.13 -12.91 12.25
N GLU A 112 -21.07 -13.09 10.93
CA GLU A 112 -20.01 -13.85 10.29
C GLU A 112 -18.69 -13.09 10.40
N ILE A 113 -17.70 -13.76 10.97
CA ILE A 113 -16.33 -13.27 11.11
C ILE A 113 -15.42 -14.28 10.41
N TYR A 114 -14.56 -13.78 9.55
CA TYR A 114 -13.55 -14.56 8.85
C TYR A 114 -12.18 -14.30 9.48
N ILE A 115 -11.38 -15.35 9.60
CA ILE A 115 -10.01 -15.25 10.11
C ILE A 115 -9.07 -15.55 8.97
N ALA A 116 -8.35 -14.54 8.53
CA ALA A 116 -7.41 -14.63 7.44
C ALA A 116 -6.01 -14.96 7.96
N ALA A 117 -5.46 -16.09 7.53
CA ALA A 117 -4.05 -16.42 7.71
C ALA A 117 -3.21 -15.38 6.99
N ASP A 118 -2.53 -14.52 7.74
CA ASP A 118 -1.81 -13.36 7.23
C ASP A 118 -0.35 -13.69 6.97
N ILE A 119 0.10 -13.44 5.74
CA ILE A 119 1.43 -13.77 5.25
C ILE A 119 2.02 -12.55 4.54
N GLY A 120 3.08 -11.98 5.12
CA GLY A 120 3.81 -10.86 4.54
C GLY A 120 4.93 -11.30 3.60
N GLN A 121 5.39 -10.33 2.79
CA GLN A 121 6.53 -10.57 1.93
C GLN A 121 7.81 -10.76 2.75
N ILE A 122 8.52 -11.85 2.50
CA ILE A 122 9.86 -12.08 3.06
C ILE A 122 10.84 -11.12 2.36
N PRO A 123 11.61 -10.29 3.10
CA PRO A 123 12.46 -9.26 2.51
C PRO A 123 13.54 -9.80 1.57
N GLY A 124 13.86 -9.01 0.55
CA GLY A 124 14.50 -9.41 -0.69
C GLY A 124 16.01 -9.67 -0.73
N GLU A 125 16.79 -9.62 0.38
CA GLU A 125 18.14 -10.15 0.35
C GLU A 125 18.16 -11.68 0.17
N ALA A 126 17.04 -12.32 0.50
CA ALA A 126 16.76 -13.72 0.16
C ALA A 126 16.49 -13.97 -1.34
N MET A 127 16.31 -12.93 -2.18
CA MET A 127 16.01 -13.07 -3.62
C MET A 127 17.09 -13.82 -4.42
N ALA A 128 18.28 -14.04 -3.88
CA ALA A 128 19.28 -14.90 -4.49
C ALA A 128 18.88 -16.39 -4.54
N GLN A 129 17.80 -16.79 -3.84
CA GLN A 129 17.31 -18.17 -3.73
C GLN A 129 15.78 -18.25 -3.88
N LYS A 130 15.24 -17.88 -5.04
CA LYS A 130 13.78 -17.91 -5.32
C LYS A 130 13.11 -19.23 -4.94
N ASP A 131 13.76 -20.36 -5.22
CA ASP A 131 13.25 -21.69 -4.87
C ASP A 131 13.18 -21.91 -3.34
N ALA A 132 14.05 -21.29 -2.55
CA ALA A 132 14.00 -21.39 -1.09
C ALA A 132 12.84 -20.57 -0.53
N LEU A 133 12.59 -19.37 -1.07
CA LEU A 133 11.45 -18.54 -0.72
C LEU A 133 10.13 -19.23 -1.03
N SER A 134 9.98 -19.77 -2.23
CA SER A 134 8.78 -20.51 -2.61
C SER A 134 8.49 -21.66 -1.67
N ARG A 135 9.52 -22.45 -1.29
CA ARG A 135 9.36 -23.54 -0.31
C ARG A 135 8.96 -23.02 1.07
N GLU A 136 9.51 -21.91 1.52
CA GLU A 136 9.11 -21.36 2.81
C GLU A 136 7.65 -20.88 2.82
N TYR A 137 7.18 -20.26 1.73
CA TYR A 137 5.76 -19.93 1.60
C TYR A 137 4.87 -21.18 1.55
N GLU A 138 5.31 -22.25 0.89
CA GLU A 138 4.59 -23.53 0.90
C GLU A 138 4.54 -24.14 2.31
N GLU A 139 5.65 -24.11 3.05
CA GLU A 139 5.70 -24.59 4.46
C GLU A 139 4.75 -23.78 5.37
N ILE A 140 4.77 -22.45 5.27
CA ILE A 140 3.87 -21.56 6.04
C ILE A 140 2.41 -21.85 5.71
N CYS A 141 2.07 -21.94 4.43
CA CYS A 141 0.70 -22.22 3.99
C CYS A 141 0.23 -23.60 4.42
N ASN A 142 1.12 -24.62 4.38
CA ASN A 142 0.79 -25.95 4.82
C ASN A 142 0.46 -26.00 6.32
N ILE A 143 1.22 -25.29 7.17
CA ILE A 143 0.92 -25.16 8.60
C ILE A 143 -0.50 -24.62 8.80
N PHE A 144 -0.86 -23.56 8.10
CA PHE A 144 -2.20 -22.98 8.20
C PHE A 144 -3.32 -23.91 7.68
N LEU A 145 -3.06 -24.66 6.59
CA LEU A 145 -4.00 -25.64 6.08
C LEU A 145 -4.21 -26.80 7.06
N GLU A 146 -3.14 -27.29 7.69
CA GLU A 146 -3.22 -28.32 8.73
C GLU A 146 -4.05 -27.86 9.94
N GLU A 147 -3.95 -26.58 10.30
CA GLU A 147 -4.76 -25.94 11.34
C GLU A 147 -6.18 -25.57 10.85
N GLY A 148 -6.53 -25.90 9.60
CA GLY A 148 -7.85 -25.68 9.04
C GLY A 148 -8.17 -24.22 8.75
N ALA A 149 -7.20 -23.43 8.30
CA ALA A 149 -7.46 -22.11 7.73
C ALA A 149 -8.25 -22.23 6.44
N ASP A 150 -9.25 -21.36 6.28
CA ASP A 150 -10.14 -21.30 5.11
C ASP A 150 -10.07 -19.95 4.38
N PHE A 151 -9.23 -19.03 4.86
CA PHE A 151 -8.98 -17.74 4.25
C PHE A 151 -7.50 -17.37 4.39
N PHE A 152 -6.85 -17.00 3.27
CA PHE A 152 -5.45 -16.59 3.20
C PHE A 152 -5.34 -15.17 2.68
N VAL A 153 -4.47 -14.37 3.30
CA VAL A 153 -4.09 -13.05 2.84
C VAL A 153 -2.58 -13.00 2.67
N PHE A 154 -2.15 -12.81 1.44
CA PHE A 154 -0.78 -12.45 1.10
C PHE A 154 -0.72 -10.93 0.97
N GLU A 155 -0.11 -10.24 1.94
CA GLU A 155 -0.14 -8.78 1.94
C GLU A 155 1.23 -8.11 1.77
N THR A 156 1.22 -6.92 1.20
CA THR A 156 2.41 -6.04 1.03
C THR A 156 3.45 -6.62 0.06
N PHE A 157 3.02 -7.39 -0.93
CA PHE A 157 3.91 -7.98 -1.93
C PHE A 157 4.30 -6.98 -3.03
N SER A 158 5.54 -7.10 -3.52
CA SER A 158 6.07 -6.35 -4.66
C SER A 158 5.83 -7.04 -5.99
N GLU A 159 5.71 -8.36 -5.97
CA GLU A 159 5.43 -9.29 -7.07
C GLU A 159 4.86 -10.58 -6.48
N MET A 160 4.47 -11.54 -7.32
CA MET A 160 3.79 -12.76 -6.84
C MET A 160 4.42 -14.07 -7.34
N GLU A 161 5.50 -14.01 -8.08
CA GLU A 161 6.09 -15.18 -8.71
C GLU A 161 6.50 -16.27 -7.69
N GLU A 162 7.05 -15.86 -6.56
CA GLU A 162 7.46 -16.76 -5.48
C GLU A 162 6.27 -17.39 -4.73
N LEU A 163 5.10 -16.75 -4.81
CA LEU A 163 3.86 -17.23 -4.18
C LEU A 163 3.12 -18.29 -5.00
N LEU A 164 3.37 -18.37 -6.31
CA LEU A 164 2.58 -19.21 -7.21
C LEU A 164 2.55 -20.68 -6.79
N PRO A 165 3.63 -21.32 -6.30
CA PRO A 165 3.57 -22.69 -5.79
C PRO A 165 2.63 -22.84 -4.59
N ALA A 166 2.75 -21.95 -3.60
CA ALA A 166 1.90 -21.95 -2.42
C ALA A 166 0.42 -21.66 -2.76
N ILE A 167 0.15 -20.70 -3.63
CA ILE A 167 -1.20 -20.38 -4.11
C ILE A 167 -1.84 -21.60 -4.79
N LYS A 168 -1.10 -22.30 -5.65
CA LYS A 168 -1.58 -23.53 -6.30
C LYS A 168 -1.81 -24.67 -5.31
N MET A 169 -0.97 -24.79 -4.27
CA MET A 169 -1.13 -25.79 -3.21
C MET A 169 -2.41 -25.53 -2.40
N ILE A 170 -2.71 -24.29 -2.05
CA ILE A 170 -3.96 -23.92 -1.38
C ILE A 170 -5.14 -24.21 -2.31
N GLY A 171 -5.07 -23.77 -3.56
CA GLY A 171 -6.04 -24.06 -4.62
C GLY A 171 -7.49 -23.76 -4.22
N GLU A 172 -8.34 -24.80 -4.32
CA GLU A 172 -9.77 -24.69 -3.99
C GLU A 172 -10.08 -24.91 -2.49
N GLN A 173 -9.06 -25.17 -1.67
CA GLN A 173 -9.27 -25.48 -0.24
C GLN A 173 -9.63 -24.27 0.60
N ALA A 174 -9.22 -23.08 0.17
CA ALA A 174 -9.44 -21.83 0.93
C ALA A 174 -9.60 -20.63 0.00
N PHE A 175 -10.18 -19.56 0.51
CA PHE A 175 -10.28 -18.27 -0.16
C PHE A 175 -8.92 -17.55 -0.12
N ILE A 176 -8.46 -17.06 -1.26
CA ILE A 176 -7.13 -16.44 -1.40
C ILE A 176 -7.24 -14.98 -1.81
N THR A 177 -6.63 -14.12 -1.01
CA THR A 177 -6.45 -12.69 -1.31
C THR A 177 -4.97 -12.38 -1.51
N VAL A 178 -4.63 -11.66 -2.58
CA VAL A 178 -3.27 -11.15 -2.82
C VAL A 178 -3.30 -9.64 -2.88
N GLN A 179 -2.48 -9.00 -2.05
CA GLN A 179 -2.41 -7.55 -1.92
C GLN A 179 -0.98 -7.07 -2.19
N PHE A 180 -0.88 -6.07 -3.03
CA PHE A 180 0.39 -5.48 -3.43
C PHE A 180 0.63 -4.14 -2.74
N SER A 181 1.90 -3.86 -2.44
CA SER A 181 2.34 -2.55 -1.99
C SER A 181 2.92 -1.77 -3.17
N VAL A 182 2.43 -0.56 -3.36
CA VAL A 182 2.89 0.35 -4.42
C VAL A 182 3.16 1.74 -3.85
N ASN A 183 4.08 2.46 -4.48
CA ASN A 183 4.38 3.84 -4.13
C ASN A 183 3.32 4.81 -4.69
N GLN A 184 3.46 6.10 -4.42
CA GLN A 184 2.53 7.16 -4.86
C GLN A 184 2.38 7.28 -6.38
N PHE A 185 3.29 6.69 -7.15
CA PHE A 185 3.27 6.66 -8.61
C PHE A 185 2.65 5.36 -9.16
N GLY A 186 2.24 4.45 -8.29
CA GLY A 186 1.64 3.18 -8.66
C GLY A 186 2.63 2.10 -9.09
N TYR A 187 3.87 2.13 -8.57
CA TYR A 187 4.89 1.10 -8.82
C TYR A 187 5.28 0.38 -7.54
N SER A 188 5.42 -0.93 -7.61
CA SER A 188 5.96 -1.74 -6.51
C SER A 188 7.48 -1.59 -6.41
N ASN A 189 8.06 -2.08 -5.31
CA ASN A 189 9.51 -2.11 -5.13
C ASN A 189 10.24 -2.97 -6.17
N ALA A 190 9.54 -3.93 -6.80
CA ALA A 190 10.06 -4.70 -7.93
C ALA A 190 9.94 -3.94 -9.28
N GLY A 191 9.50 -2.68 -9.27
CA GLY A 191 9.34 -1.85 -10.47
C GLY A 191 8.13 -2.21 -11.34
N LEU A 192 7.20 -3.04 -10.85
CA LEU A 192 6.00 -3.40 -11.56
C LEU A 192 4.89 -2.37 -11.33
N SER A 193 4.20 -1.97 -12.40
CA SER A 193 3.05 -1.07 -12.27
C SER A 193 1.86 -1.78 -11.62
N ALA A 194 1.04 -1.02 -10.91
CA ALA A 194 -0.20 -1.49 -10.30
C ALA A 194 -1.11 -2.23 -11.30
N ARG A 195 -1.21 -1.73 -12.54
CA ARG A 195 -1.96 -2.39 -13.63
C ARG A 195 -1.41 -3.78 -13.93
N LYS A 196 -0.09 -3.92 -14.07
CA LYS A 196 0.56 -5.20 -14.37
C LYS A 196 0.41 -6.20 -13.22
N LEU A 197 0.48 -5.73 -11.97
CA LEU A 197 0.27 -6.54 -10.78
C LEU A 197 -1.17 -7.11 -10.73
N LEU A 198 -2.19 -6.24 -10.90
CA LEU A 198 -3.59 -6.68 -10.93
C LEU A 198 -3.87 -7.63 -12.11
N GLN A 199 -3.33 -7.35 -13.29
CA GLN A 199 -3.51 -8.22 -14.45
C GLN A 199 -2.96 -9.62 -14.17
N ARG A 200 -1.72 -9.75 -13.71
CA ARG A 200 -1.10 -11.04 -13.40
C ARG A 200 -1.86 -11.82 -12.32
N ALA A 201 -2.26 -11.14 -11.25
CA ALA A 201 -3.05 -11.77 -10.21
C ALA A 201 -4.46 -12.16 -10.69
N GLY A 202 -5.04 -11.39 -11.62
CA GLY A 202 -6.30 -11.69 -12.27
C GLY A 202 -6.27 -12.96 -13.12
N GLU A 203 -5.14 -13.27 -13.74
CA GLU A 203 -4.95 -14.47 -14.58
C GLU A 203 -4.83 -15.76 -13.75
N ALA A 204 -4.46 -15.69 -12.48
CA ALA A 204 -4.37 -16.85 -11.58
C ALA A 204 -5.76 -17.27 -11.10
N LYS A 205 -6.18 -18.48 -11.47
CA LYS A 205 -7.55 -19.00 -11.18
C LYS A 205 -7.80 -19.16 -9.69
N GLU A 206 -6.79 -19.56 -8.96
CA GLU A 206 -6.82 -19.88 -7.54
C GLU A 206 -7.07 -18.65 -6.66
N ILE A 207 -6.68 -17.46 -7.15
CA ILE A 207 -6.86 -16.20 -6.42
C ILE A 207 -8.31 -15.72 -6.52
N ASP A 208 -8.92 -15.37 -5.40
CA ASP A 208 -10.30 -14.88 -5.31
C ASP A 208 -10.39 -13.37 -5.31
N ALA A 209 -9.47 -12.74 -4.59
CA ALA A 209 -9.43 -11.30 -4.43
C ALA A 209 -8.02 -10.75 -4.66
N VAL A 210 -7.96 -9.55 -5.22
CA VAL A 210 -6.71 -8.85 -5.49
C VAL A 210 -6.84 -7.39 -5.07
N GLY A 211 -5.73 -6.73 -4.79
CA GLY A 211 -5.76 -5.30 -4.50
C GLY A 211 -4.47 -4.75 -3.94
N PHE A 212 -4.62 -3.71 -3.15
CA PHE A 212 -3.48 -2.98 -2.61
C PHE A 212 -3.60 -2.76 -1.11
N ASN A 213 -2.48 -2.89 -0.42
CA ASN A 213 -2.36 -2.50 0.97
C ASN A 213 -1.03 -1.78 1.23
N CYS A 214 -0.94 -1.04 2.33
CA CYS A 214 0.26 -0.32 2.71
C CYS A 214 0.83 0.61 1.62
N GLY A 215 2.11 1.00 1.71
CA GLY A 215 2.84 1.81 0.72
C GLY A 215 2.37 3.26 0.60
N VAL A 216 1.07 3.49 0.59
CA VAL A 216 0.47 4.82 0.40
C VAL A 216 -0.71 5.06 1.34
N GLY A 217 -1.02 6.35 1.58
CA GLY A 217 -2.24 6.76 2.26
C GLY A 217 -3.47 6.76 1.32
N PRO A 218 -4.67 7.05 1.86
CA PRO A 218 -5.94 6.83 1.16
C PRO A 218 -6.09 7.65 -0.13
N SER A 219 -5.58 8.87 -0.20
CA SER A 219 -5.66 9.68 -1.42
C SER A 219 -4.88 9.12 -2.59
N HIS A 220 -3.67 8.62 -2.34
CA HIS A 220 -2.87 8.05 -3.42
C HIS A 220 -3.43 6.70 -3.85
N MET A 221 -3.89 5.87 -2.91
CA MET A 221 -4.55 4.61 -3.23
C MET A 221 -5.81 4.84 -4.08
N HIS A 222 -6.64 5.83 -3.71
CA HIS A 222 -7.80 6.22 -4.49
C HIS A 222 -7.42 6.62 -5.93
N ARG A 223 -6.42 7.50 -6.12
CA ARG A 223 -5.94 7.90 -7.45
C ARG A 223 -5.44 6.71 -8.29
N ILE A 224 -4.74 5.78 -7.65
CA ILE A 224 -4.27 4.56 -8.33
C ILE A 224 -5.45 3.72 -8.79
N LEU A 225 -6.45 3.51 -7.93
CA LEU A 225 -7.64 2.72 -8.25
C LEU A 225 -8.52 3.36 -9.35
N GLN A 226 -8.57 4.69 -9.42
CA GLN A 226 -9.35 5.41 -10.45
C GLN A 226 -8.92 5.08 -11.89
N ILE A 227 -7.65 4.74 -12.11
CA ILE A 227 -7.09 4.48 -13.44
C ILE A 227 -6.92 2.98 -13.74
N LEU A 228 -7.40 2.13 -12.82
CA LEU A 228 -7.29 0.67 -12.94
C LEU A 228 -8.66 0.05 -13.20
N GLU A 229 -8.65 -1.01 -13.98
CA GLU A 229 -9.83 -1.85 -14.17
C GLU A 229 -9.75 -3.03 -13.20
N LYS A 230 -10.86 -3.32 -12.54
CA LYS A 230 -11.00 -4.50 -11.69
C LYS A 230 -10.91 -5.76 -12.57
N PRO A 231 -10.04 -6.71 -12.26
CA PRO A 231 -9.95 -7.94 -13.04
C PRO A 231 -11.28 -8.73 -13.00
N GLU A 232 -11.68 -9.25 -14.16
CA GLU A 232 -12.91 -9.99 -14.29
C GLU A 232 -12.94 -11.21 -13.38
N GLY A 233 -14.06 -11.44 -12.71
CA GLY A 233 -14.25 -12.57 -11.79
C GLY A 233 -13.50 -12.46 -10.46
N LYS A 234 -12.76 -11.39 -10.20
CA LYS A 234 -12.05 -11.17 -8.93
C LYS A 234 -12.77 -10.16 -8.04
N LEU A 235 -12.59 -10.29 -6.74
CA LEU A 235 -12.94 -9.24 -5.77
C LEU A 235 -11.77 -8.25 -5.63
N LEU A 236 -12.08 -7.01 -5.29
CA LEU A 236 -11.07 -5.94 -5.14
C LEU A 236 -10.91 -5.52 -3.68
N THR A 237 -9.67 -5.41 -3.21
CA THR A 237 -9.34 -4.98 -1.86
C THR A 237 -8.60 -3.64 -1.85
N ALA A 238 -8.83 -2.84 -0.79
CA ALA A 238 -8.09 -1.61 -0.55
C ALA A 238 -7.88 -1.38 0.96
N LEU A 239 -6.63 -1.44 1.40
CA LEU A 239 -6.22 -1.25 2.80
C LEU A 239 -5.08 -0.22 2.87
N PRO A 240 -5.36 1.09 2.72
CA PRO A 240 -4.34 2.13 2.80
C PRO A 240 -3.81 2.33 4.22
N ASN A 241 -2.65 2.97 4.33
CA ASN A 241 -2.16 3.50 5.60
C ASN A 241 -3.04 4.66 6.09
N ALA A 242 -3.05 4.93 7.39
CA ALA A 242 -3.74 6.09 7.95
C ALA A 242 -3.27 7.43 7.35
N GLY A 243 -2.03 7.44 6.88
CA GLY A 243 -1.36 8.58 6.25
C GLY A 243 0.08 8.22 5.90
N TYR A 244 0.98 9.21 5.92
CA TYR A 244 2.41 8.97 5.77
C TYR A 244 3.09 8.93 7.13
N PRO A 245 3.93 7.90 7.42
CA PRO A 245 4.60 7.81 8.68
C PRO A 245 5.70 8.88 8.82
N GLN A 246 5.87 9.36 10.04
CA GLN A 246 7.06 10.09 10.46
C GLN A 246 7.95 9.15 11.25
N MET A 247 9.25 9.13 10.91
CA MET A 247 10.23 8.35 11.68
C MET A 247 10.69 9.18 12.88
N VAL A 248 10.24 8.81 14.07
CA VAL A 248 10.64 9.46 15.32
C VAL A 248 11.36 8.44 16.20
N THR A 249 12.63 8.69 16.47
CA THR A 249 13.48 7.78 17.30
C THR A 249 13.44 6.31 16.89
N GLY A 250 13.40 6.05 15.56
CA GLY A 250 13.36 4.68 15.01
C GLY A 250 12.00 3.99 15.07
N ARG A 251 10.92 4.73 15.32
CA ARG A 251 9.53 4.23 15.23
C ARG A 251 8.78 4.95 14.11
N MET A 252 7.94 4.20 13.40
CA MET A 252 6.94 4.79 12.54
C MET A 252 5.78 5.34 13.39
N LEU A 253 5.61 6.64 13.39
CA LEU A 253 4.47 7.31 14.01
C LEU A 253 3.57 7.90 12.93
N PHE A 254 2.28 7.66 13.04
CA PHE A 254 1.27 8.29 12.23
C PHE A 254 0.66 9.44 13.04
N THR A 255 0.98 10.67 12.66
CA THR A 255 0.54 11.88 13.38
C THR A 255 -0.69 12.48 12.73
N GLY A 256 -1.61 12.97 13.57
CA GLY A 256 -2.83 13.63 13.16
C GLY A 256 -4.08 12.75 13.22
N ASP A 257 -5.21 13.36 13.57
CA ASP A 257 -6.52 12.71 13.54
C ASP A 257 -7.16 12.96 12.17
N ASN A 258 -6.99 12.00 11.27
CA ASN A 258 -7.46 12.08 9.88
C ASN A 258 -8.59 11.09 9.60
N LYS A 259 -9.33 10.63 10.61
CA LYS A 259 -10.36 9.58 10.46
C LYS A 259 -11.45 9.98 9.46
N ASP A 260 -12.00 11.19 9.56
CA ASP A 260 -13.03 11.66 8.62
C ASP A 260 -12.53 11.69 7.17
N TYR A 261 -11.32 12.18 6.97
CA TYR A 261 -10.69 12.18 5.65
C TYR A 261 -10.42 10.76 5.13
N PHE A 262 -9.97 9.86 6.01
CA PHE A 262 -9.75 8.46 5.68
C PHE A 262 -11.06 7.82 5.20
N VAL A 263 -12.14 7.99 5.96
CA VAL A 263 -13.46 7.46 5.63
C VAL A 263 -13.99 8.02 4.30
N ASP A 264 -13.88 9.34 4.08
CA ASP A 264 -14.29 9.97 2.82
C ASP A 264 -13.57 9.33 1.61
N ARG A 265 -12.26 9.12 1.70
CA ARG A 265 -11.50 8.46 0.64
C ARG A 265 -11.87 6.98 0.48
N MET A 266 -12.14 6.28 1.56
CA MET A 266 -12.61 4.89 1.51
C MET A 266 -13.99 4.78 0.85
N GLN A 267 -14.93 5.70 1.13
CA GLN A 267 -16.21 5.77 0.42
C GLN A 267 -16.03 5.94 -1.07
N GLN A 268 -15.12 6.82 -1.49
CA GLN A 268 -14.80 7.01 -2.91
C GLN A 268 -14.21 5.73 -3.54
N MET A 269 -13.32 5.02 -2.83
CA MET A 269 -12.76 3.74 -3.31
C MET A 269 -13.82 2.64 -3.39
N THR A 270 -14.74 2.57 -2.43
CA THR A 270 -15.86 1.61 -2.52
C THR A 270 -16.80 1.91 -3.69
N ALA A 271 -16.94 3.18 -4.06
CA ALA A 271 -17.67 3.58 -5.27
C ALA A 271 -16.97 3.17 -6.57
N LEU A 272 -15.65 2.97 -6.56
CA LEU A 272 -14.88 2.42 -7.69
C LEU A 272 -14.94 0.88 -7.81
N GLY A 273 -15.66 0.21 -6.90
CA GLY A 273 -15.84 -1.25 -6.95
C GLY A 273 -14.96 -2.03 -5.98
N VAL A 274 -14.37 -1.38 -4.96
CA VAL A 274 -13.73 -2.08 -3.85
C VAL A 274 -14.77 -2.86 -3.06
N ASP A 275 -14.55 -4.17 -2.90
CA ASP A 275 -15.45 -5.11 -2.23
C ASP A 275 -15.09 -5.30 -0.76
N MET A 276 -13.80 -5.29 -0.46
CA MET A 276 -13.26 -5.47 0.88
C MET A 276 -12.37 -4.27 1.23
N ALA A 277 -12.75 -3.54 2.25
CA ALA A 277 -12.10 -2.33 2.71
C ALA A 277 -11.52 -2.53 4.12
N GLY A 278 -10.51 -1.75 4.49
CA GLY A 278 -9.92 -1.79 5.82
C GLY A 278 -8.74 -0.84 5.92
N GLY A 279 -7.83 -1.13 6.81
CA GLY A 279 -6.65 -0.29 6.99
C GLY A 279 -5.34 -1.07 7.11
N CYS A 280 -4.24 -0.38 6.88
CA CYS A 280 -2.89 -0.87 7.11
C CYS A 280 -2.18 0.04 8.13
N CYS A 281 -0.89 0.23 8.03
CA CYS A 281 -0.09 0.93 9.04
C CYS A 281 -0.72 2.24 9.54
N GLY A 282 -0.74 2.41 10.87
CA GLY A 282 -1.30 3.57 11.55
C GLY A 282 -2.82 3.59 11.73
N THR A 283 -3.58 2.69 11.11
CA THR A 283 -5.02 2.59 11.36
C THR A 283 -5.28 1.80 12.65
N THR A 284 -6.01 2.42 13.57
CA THR A 284 -6.39 1.85 14.87
C THR A 284 -7.84 1.34 14.83
N PRO A 285 -8.32 0.65 15.90
CA PRO A 285 -9.73 0.29 16.01
C PRO A 285 -10.69 1.47 15.79
N GLU A 286 -10.31 2.68 16.18
CA GLU A 286 -11.13 3.88 15.96
C GLU A 286 -11.35 4.19 14.47
N TYR A 287 -10.34 3.98 13.60
CA TYR A 287 -10.49 4.14 12.14
C TYR A 287 -11.48 3.12 11.57
N ILE A 288 -11.43 1.88 12.07
CA ILE A 288 -12.32 0.81 11.62
C ILE A 288 -13.75 1.07 12.14
N ALA A 289 -13.91 1.56 13.36
CA ALA A 289 -15.24 1.95 13.90
C ALA A 289 -15.89 3.07 13.08
N GLU A 290 -15.12 4.09 12.69
CA GLU A 290 -15.59 5.16 11.82
C GLU A 290 -15.98 4.64 10.42
N LEU A 291 -15.21 3.71 9.85
CA LEU A 291 -15.56 3.04 8.61
C LEU A 291 -16.85 2.24 8.75
N ALA A 292 -16.97 1.42 9.81
CA ALA A 292 -18.15 0.59 10.05
C ALA A 292 -19.43 1.43 10.23
N GLY A 293 -19.30 2.62 10.84
CA GLY A 293 -20.41 3.53 11.07
C GLY A 293 -20.83 4.37 9.86
N LYS A 294 -19.91 4.66 8.95
CA LYS A 294 -20.13 5.62 7.86
C LYS A 294 -20.15 5.01 6.46
N LEU A 295 -19.47 3.85 6.23
CA LEU A 295 -19.52 3.20 4.94
C LEU A 295 -20.87 2.52 4.72
N ASP A 296 -21.53 2.82 3.61
CA ASP A 296 -22.63 2.02 3.12
C ASP A 296 -22.11 0.71 2.51
N LEU A 297 -22.06 -0.32 3.33
CA LEU A 297 -21.61 -1.64 2.93
C LEU A 297 -22.62 -2.41 2.07
N THR A 298 -23.84 -1.87 1.88
CA THR A 298 -24.93 -2.53 1.13
C THR A 298 -25.05 -2.07 -0.32
N GLN A 299 -24.50 -0.89 -0.65
CA GLN A 299 -24.57 -0.39 -2.01
C GLN A 299 -23.39 -0.88 -2.83
N TYR A 300 -23.69 -1.65 -3.88
CA TYR A 300 -22.85 -1.70 -5.06
C TYR A 300 -23.31 -0.55 -5.97
N PRO A 301 -22.60 0.57 -6.09
CA PRO A 301 -22.91 1.52 -7.12
C PRO A 301 -22.80 0.73 -8.44
N GLN A 302 -23.88 0.69 -9.21
CA GLN A 302 -23.72 0.42 -10.62
C GLN A 302 -22.68 1.43 -11.10
N ALA A 303 -21.51 0.94 -11.47
CA ALA A 303 -20.48 1.78 -12.04
C ALA A 303 -21.15 2.56 -13.16
N LYS A 304 -21.52 3.81 -12.90
CA LYS A 304 -21.50 4.78 -13.98
C LYS A 304 -20.07 4.67 -14.46
N LYS A 305 -19.90 4.13 -15.67
CA LYS A 305 -18.78 4.50 -16.50
C LYS A 305 -18.87 6.01 -16.57
N ASP A 306 -18.31 6.67 -15.58
CA ASP A 306 -17.95 8.04 -15.76
C ASP A 306 -17.02 7.97 -16.95
N THR A 307 -17.57 8.45 -18.07
CA THR A 307 -16.81 8.93 -19.19
C THR A 307 -15.47 9.36 -18.65
N GLU A 308 -14.39 8.87 -19.26
CA GLU A 308 -13.00 9.25 -19.01
C GLU A 308 -12.97 10.61 -18.33
N PRO A 309 -12.24 10.78 -17.18
CA PRO A 309 -12.10 12.12 -16.64
C PRO A 309 -11.79 12.96 -17.88
N GLU A 310 -12.67 13.93 -18.16
CA GLU A 310 -12.39 14.87 -19.23
C GLU A 310 -10.92 15.15 -19.04
N LYS A 311 -10.11 14.62 -19.96
CA LYS A 311 -8.77 15.11 -20.12
C LYS A 311 -9.06 16.60 -20.22
N GLN A 312 -8.87 17.32 -19.10
CA GLN A 312 -8.58 18.71 -19.23
C GLN A 312 -7.45 18.64 -20.22
N GLN A 313 -7.82 18.85 -21.46
CA GLN A 313 -6.88 19.07 -22.52
C GLN A 313 -6.13 20.29 -22.02
N ALA A 314 -5.06 20.03 -21.27
CA ALA A 314 -3.99 20.99 -21.23
C ALA A 314 -3.81 21.33 -22.71
N PRO A 315 -3.81 22.60 -23.07
CA PRO A 315 -3.72 22.99 -24.47
C PRO A 315 -2.61 22.14 -25.04
N LYS A 316 -2.93 21.37 -26.11
CA LYS A 316 -1.97 20.59 -26.88
C LYS A 316 -1.08 21.55 -27.67
N GLU A 317 -0.40 22.42 -26.95
CA GLU A 317 0.88 22.90 -27.42
C GLU A 317 1.86 21.81 -27.01
N ASP A 318 2.35 21.09 -28.00
CA ASP A 318 3.47 20.19 -27.82
C ASP A 318 4.68 21.05 -27.42
N ARG A 319 4.82 21.27 -26.10
CA ARG A 319 5.91 22.04 -25.47
C ARG A 319 7.14 21.17 -25.22
N SER A 320 7.27 20.04 -25.94
CA SER A 320 8.51 19.31 -25.93
C SER A 320 9.61 20.26 -26.38
N PHE A 321 10.57 20.50 -25.52
CA PHE A 321 11.75 21.33 -25.78
C PHE A 321 12.42 20.97 -27.12
N TYR A 322 12.49 19.68 -27.45
CA TYR A 322 13.05 19.20 -28.71
C TYR A 322 12.22 19.63 -29.94
N HIS A 323 10.91 19.44 -29.91
CA HIS A 323 10.03 19.80 -31.01
C HIS A 323 9.96 21.32 -31.24
N THR A 324 10.00 22.10 -30.16
CA THR A 324 10.07 23.57 -30.29
C THR A 324 11.37 23.99 -30.99
N LYS A 325 12.50 23.36 -30.66
CA LYS A 325 13.79 23.70 -31.29
C LYS A 325 13.93 23.19 -32.71
N GLU A 326 13.35 22.04 -33.05
CA GLU A 326 13.24 21.55 -34.43
C GLU A 326 12.36 22.47 -35.27
N ALA A 327 11.21 22.92 -34.76
CA ALA A 327 10.32 23.85 -35.43
C ALA A 327 10.98 25.22 -35.68
N GLU A 328 11.92 25.67 -34.85
CA GLU A 328 12.73 26.87 -35.05
C GLU A 328 13.81 26.71 -36.15
N GLY A 329 13.95 25.51 -36.74
CA GLY A 329 14.90 25.26 -37.83
C GLY A 329 16.37 25.27 -37.40
N ARG A 330 16.65 25.10 -36.10
CA ARG A 330 18.00 25.12 -35.55
C ARG A 330 18.65 23.74 -35.66
N ASN A 331 19.38 23.53 -36.72
CA ASN A 331 20.14 22.27 -36.94
C ASN A 331 21.54 22.34 -36.28
N ARG A 332 21.61 22.64 -34.99
CA ARG A 332 22.87 22.71 -34.21
C ARG A 332 22.72 21.97 -32.86
N LYS A 333 23.85 21.62 -32.25
CA LYS A 333 23.86 21.08 -30.88
C LYS A 333 23.23 22.10 -29.91
N LEU A 334 22.41 21.62 -29.01
CA LEU A 334 21.81 22.43 -27.95
C LEU A 334 22.82 22.67 -26.82
N ILE A 335 22.80 23.86 -26.27
CA ILE A 335 23.64 24.28 -25.16
C ILE A 335 22.77 24.36 -23.89
N ALA A 336 23.06 23.49 -22.93
CA ALA A 336 22.44 23.53 -21.62
C ALA A 336 23.46 24.06 -20.60
N VAL A 337 23.04 24.96 -19.73
CA VAL A 337 23.88 25.52 -18.64
C VAL A 337 23.17 25.32 -17.32
N GLU A 338 23.89 24.80 -16.33
CA GLU A 338 23.38 24.62 -14.98
C GLU A 338 23.57 25.91 -14.16
N LEU A 339 22.49 26.36 -13.54
CA LEU A 339 22.47 27.45 -12.57
C LEU A 339 22.01 26.93 -11.22
N ALA A 340 22.91 26.94 -10.23
CA ALA A 340 22.58 26.51 -8.89
C ALA A 340 21.69 27.56 -8.18
N PRO A 341 20.53 27.16 -7.63
CA PRO A 341 19.69 28.06 -6.82
C PRO A 341 20.49 28.69 -5.66
N PRO A 342 20.16 29.91 -5.21
CA PRO A 342 20.87 30.59 -4.12
C PRO A 342 20.68 29.85 -2.78
N MET A 343 21.61 30.05 -1.84
CA MET A 343 21.48 29.52 -0.47
C MET A 343 20.50 30.30 0.41
N GLY A 344 20.06 31.46 -0.04
CA GLY A 344 19.16 32.37 0.66
C GLY A 344 18.06 32.89 -0.25
N ILE A 345 17.40 33.97 0.19
CA ILE A 345 16.28 34.60 -0.51
C ILE A 345 16.72 35.55 -1.63
N ASP A 346 18.01 35.91 -1.67
CA ASP A 346 18.56 36.84 -2.66
C ASP A 346 18.93 36.09 -3.94
N ASP A 347 18.17 36.32 -4.99
CA ASP A 347 18.32 35.70 -6.30
C ASP A 347 18.83 36.67 -7.41
N GLU A 348 19.22 37.88 -7.07
CA GLU A 348 19.65 38.89 -8.03
C GLU A 348 20.79 38.41 -8.92
N LYS A 349 21.81 37.77 -8.34
CA LYS A 349 22.95 37.23 -9.09
C LYS A 349 22.54 36.07 -10.02
N LEU A 350 21.56 35.27 -9.63
CA LEU A 350 21.06 34.20 -10.45
C LEU A 350 20.27 34.78 -11.63
N MET A 351 19.46 35.79 -11.42
CA MET A 351 18.71 36.47 -12.48
C MET A 351 19.63 37.16 -13.47
N ASP A 352 20.66 37.87 -12.99
CA ASP A 352 21.67 38.47 -13.85
C ASP A 352 22.39 37.44 -14.73
N ALA A 353 22.78 36.30 -14.14
CA ALA A 353 23.38 35.19 -14.88
C ALA A 353 22.43 34.63 -15.93
N ALA A 354 21.16 34.46 -15.60
CA ALA A 354 20.14 33.96 -16.54
C ALA A 354 19.98 34.89 -17.75
N HIS A 355 19.89 36.22 -17.52
CA HIS A 355 19.83 37.23 -18.59
C HIS A 355 21.09 37.26 -19.44
N LEU A 356 22.27 37.08 -18.84
CA LEU A 356 23.54 37.02 -19.58
C LEU A 356 23.57 35.77 -20.49
N LEU A 357 23.16 34.61 -19.97
CA LEU A 357 23.15 33.34 -20.71
C LEU A 357 22.12 33.36 -21.83
N GLN A 358 20.96 34.00 -21.62
CA GLN A 358 19.97 34.24 -22.68
C GLN A 358 20.57 35.03 -23.85
N LYS A 359 21.25 36.13 -23.56
CA LYS A 359 21.94 36.96 -24.57
C LYS A 359 23.09 36.21 -25.29
N SER A 360 23.68 35.25 -24.60
CA SER A 360 24.78 34.43 -25.12
C SER A 360 24.30 33.25 -26.00
N GLY A 361 23.00 33.08 -26.18
CA GLY A 361 22.43 32.04 -27.06
C GLY A 361 22.40 30.64 -26.45
N VAL A 362 22.34 30.53 -25.14
CA VAL A 362 22.06 29.28 -24.41
C VAL A 362 20.62 28.85 -24.65
N ASP A 363 20.40 27.56 -24.87
CA ASP A 363 19.11 27.02 -25.23
C ASP A 363 18.26 26.63 -24.04
N VAL A 364 18.87 26.13 -22.96
CA VAL A 364 18.16 25.67 -21.76
C VAL A 364 18.99 25.94 -20.50
N LEU A 365 18.31 26.36 -19.44
CA LEU A 365 18.90 26.47 -18.11
C LEU A 365 18.42 25.32 -17.24
N THR A 366 19.37 24.62 -16.59
CA THR A 366 19.04 23.56 -15.65
C THR A 366 19.26 24.01 -14.22
N PHE A 367 18.42 23.58 -13.29
CA PHE A 367 18.44 23.98 -11.90
C PHE A 367 18.57 22.75 -11.02
N PRO A 368 19.76 22.50 -10.41
CA PRO A 368 19.97 21.34 -9.56
C PRO A 368 19.21 21.51 -8.24
N ASP A 369 18.62 20.42 -7.75
CA ASP A 369 18.00 20.37 -6.43
C ASP A 369 19.05 20.06 -5.37
N SER A 370 19.26 21.01 -4.45
CA SER A 370 20.16 20.87 -3.29
C SER A 370 21.52 20.24 -3.60
N PRO A 371 22.28 20.74 -4.60
CA PRO A 371 23.55 20.15 -5.01
C PRO A 371 24.52 20.05 -3.83
N SER A 372 25.21 18.91 -3.74
CA SER A 372 26.13 18.60 -2.64
C SER A 372 25.47 18.50 -1.25
N GLY A 373 24.19 18.22 -1.17
CA GLY A 373 23.46 18.06 0.09
C GLY A 373 23.29 19.36 0.90
N ARG A 374 23.50 20.53 0.28
CA ARG A 374 23.30 21.82 0.94
C ARG A 374 21.95 22.41 0.60
N THR A 375 21.19 22.79 1.61
CA THR A 375 19.88 23.45 1.44
C THR A 375 20.03 24.71 0.60
N ARG A 376 19.22 24.84 -0.44
CA ARG A 376 19.14 25.99 -1.34
C ARG A 376 17.67 26.35 -1.57
N ALA A 377 17.44 27.47 -2.26
CA ALA A 377 16.11 27.80 -2.74
C ALA A 377 15.57 26.68 -3.64
N ASP A 378 14.25 26.48 -3.63
CA ASP A 378 13.57 25.42 -4.39
C ASP A 378 13.87 25.54 -5.88
N SER A 379 14.37 24.46 -6.48
CA SER A 379 14.80 24.43 -7.88
C SER A 379 13.65 24.67 -8.86
N ILE A 380 12.43 24.22 -8.53
CA ILE A 380 11.24 24.37 -9.37
C ILE A 380 10.78 25.83 -9.34
N LEU A 381 10.71 26.44 -8.15
CA LEU A 381 10.29 27.83 -8.00
C LEU A 381 11.29 28.78 -8.67
N MET A 382 12.59 28.51 -8.57
CA MET A 382 13.63 29.31 -9.25
C MET A 382 13.55 29.14 -10.77
N ALA A 383 13.37 27.92 -11.27
CA ALA A 383 13.18 27.65 -12.68
C ALA A 383 11.95 28.38 -13.23
N GLU A 384 10.82 28.31 -12.51
CA GLU A 384 9.58 29.01 -12.90
C GLU A 384 9.79 30.53 -13.00
N LYS A 385 10.44 31.12 -11.97
CA LYS A 385 10.75 32.57 -11.97
C LYS A 385 11.62 32.96 -13.17
N VAL A 386 12.69 32.22 -13.40
CA VAL A 386 13.59 32.48 -14.56
C VAL A 386 12.85 32.31 -15.88
N ALA A 387 12.05 31.27 -16.07
CA ALA A 387 11.25 31.08 -17.28
C ALA A 387 10.30 32.23 -17.53
N ARG A 388 9.61 32.70 -16.51
CA ARG A 388 8.66 33.81 -16.58
C ARG A 388 9.34 35.14 -16.94
N GLU A 389 10.49 35.43 -16.34
CA GLU A 389 11.16 36.71 -16.51
C GLU A 389 12.04 36.76 -17.77
N THR A 390 12.61 35.64 -18.20
CA THR A 390 13.50 35.58 -19.37
C THR A 390 12.87 34.97 -20.61
N GLY A 391 11.80 34.21 -20.49
CA GLY A 391 11.23 33.43 -21.58
C GLY A 391 12.10 32.23 -22.03
N MET A 392 13.16 31.90 -21.30
CA MET A 392 14.05 30.77 -21.61
C MET A 392 13.39 29.43 -21.26
N CYS A 393 13.78 28.38 -21.98
CA CYS A 393 13.47 27.02 -21.57
C CYS A 393 14.26 26.68 -20.28
N VAL A 394 13.58 26.06 -19.32
CA VAL A 394 14.16 25.65 -18.04
C VAL A 394 13.91 24.20 -17.75
N MET A 395 14.82 23.57 -17.02
CA MET A 395 14.73 22.16 -16.61
C MET A 395 15.16 22.03 -15.14
N PRO A 396 14.23 22.10 -14.19
CA PRO A 396 14.57 21.85 -12.79
C PRO A 396 14.86 20.37 -12.57
N HIS A 397 15.87 20.08 -11.77
CA HIS A 397 16.14 18.73 -11.28
C HIS A 397 15.28 18.51 -10.03
N ILE A 398 14.70 17.33 -9.92
CA ILE A 398 13.98 16.88 -8.73
C ILE A 398 14.74 15.68 -8.22
N LEU A 399 15.51 15.87 -7.15
CA LEU A 399 16.08 14.74 -6.42
C LEU A 399 14.98 14.15 -5.55
N SER A 400 14.56 12.96 -5.90
CA SER A 400 13.63 12.21 -5.06
C SER A 400 14.32 11.88 -3.74
N LEU A 401 13.88 12.49 -2.63
CA LEU A 401 14.30 12.18 -1.27
C LEU A 401 13.77 10.80 -0.79
N ILE A 402 13.70 9.82 -1.68
CA ILE A 402 13.17 8.47 -1.39
C ILE A 402 14.14 7.65 -0.51
N HIS A 403 15.31 8.18 -0.18
CA HIS A 403 16.35 7.43 0.54
C HIS A 403 16.88 8.12 1.79
N ILE A 404 15.99 8.70 2.60
CA ILE A 404 16.37 9.04 3.97
C ILE A 404 15.46 8.31 4.93
#